data_7c178e3039ecc6e51f42e3c658aa12b2
#
_entry.id   7c178e3039ecc6e51f42e3c658aa12b2
#
_cell.length_a   1.000
_cell.length_b   1.000
_cell.length_c   1.000
_cell.angle_alpha   90.00
_cell.angle_beta   90.00
_cell.angle_gamma   90.00
#
_symmetry.space_group_name_H-M   'P 1'
#
loop_
_entity.id
_entity.type
_entity.pdbx_description
1 polymer ?
#
loop_
_entity_poly.entity_id
_entity_poly.type
_entity_poly.pdbx_seq_one_letter_code
_entity_poly.pdbx_strand_id
1 'polypeptide(L)'
;MHKIKDVNKAIDKIISNLSQDGHSDFTVNDYRHCFNSFCSYLAELGIEEVNEQTGLSFIEYKSGIKLDSIYCRTDDRRLARRLRVLCSLFRCLECGEAYSVVRRIRPPFECPEGFADEYDAFLKYLDNSTLASVTRKTNREIVQKFLLFLHSSGTVSSDMLDVSDLDAFLLLYQDCRIKYIGSVHYVLRKYLGFLFEQGYCILNLAESLPHLRIPRKSRIPHAWTKDELRRILAAVDREDPAGKRDYAIFLLMIQTGLRAGDIRNIRMGDIDWRRKIIRIVQGKTGQSLELPLPDHVGWAIIDYLKNGRPSTDCDSMFVRHNTPCGPIGSTATLDTSLCRYIRKAGIAIKNGEPHGVHTLRHSLAGNMLKAGAPLPVISQTLGHSDINTTSIYLKINTEDIM
;
A
#
# COMPACT_ATOMS: atom_id res chain seq x y z
N MET A 1 -27.19 18.80 10.71
CA MET A 1 -26.77 19.84 11.68
C MET A 1 -26.79 19.20 13.07
N HIS A 2 -25.79 19.48 13.89
CA HIS A 2 -25.58 18.85 15.19
C HIS A 2 -25.50 19.92 16.26
N LYS A 3 -26.17 19.73 17.39
CA LYS A 3 -26.16 20.68 18.53
C LYS A 3 -24.82 20.59 19.27
N ILE A 4 -24.38 21.66 19.90
CA ILE A 4 -23.12 21.70 20.70
C ILE A 4 -23.05 20.58 21.73
N LYS A 5 -24.18 20.20 22.36
CA LYS A 5 -24.24 19.09 23.30
C LYS A 5 -23.81 17.76 22.66
N ASP A 6 -24.17 17.52 21.41
CA ASP A 6 -23.79 16.30 20.68
C ASP A 6 -22.34 16.36 20.24
N VAL A 7 -21.84 17.55 19.87
CA VAL A 7 -20.42 17.78 19.56
C VAL A 7 -19.54 17.44 20.77
N ASN A 8 -19.89 17.93 21.97
CA ASN A 8 -19.14 17.64 23.19
C ASN A 8 -19.13 16.13 23.52
N LYS A 9 -20.28 15.46 23.40
CA LYS A 9 -20.35 14.00 23.58
C LYS A 9 -19.46 13.24 22.57
N ALA A 10 -19.46 13.67 21.32
CA ALA A 10 -18.62 13.06 20.29
C ALA A 10 -17.13 13.28 20.59
N ILE A 11 -16.72 14.48 21.04
CA ILE A 11 -15.36 14.79 21.47
C ILE A 11 -14.92 13.86 22.62
N ASP A 12 -15.74 13.75 23.68
CA ASP A 12 -15.43 12.89 24.83
C ASP A 12 -15.27 11.43 24.40
N LYS A 13 -16.15 10.96 23.52
CA LYS A 13 -16.10 9.61 22.97
C LYS A 13 -14.81 9.37 22.16
N ILE A 14 -14.41 10.31 21.30
CA ILE A 14 -13.18 10.21 20.50
C ILE A 14 -11.96 10.18 21.42
N ILE A 15 -11.88 11.07 22.39
CA ILE A 15 -10.76 11.16 23.33
C ILE A 15 -10.66 9.89 24.18
N SER A 16 -11.79 9.35 24.68
CA SER A 16 -11.82 8.10 25.41
C SER A 16 -11.31 6.93 24.56
N ASN A 17 -11.79 6.80 23.33
CA ASN A 17 -11.35 5.74 22.43
C ASN A 17 -9.86 5.84 22.07
N LEU A 18 -9.35 7.05 21.83
CA LEU A 18 -7.92 7.25 21.58
C LEU A 18 -7.07 6.75 22.76
N SER A 19 -7.52 6.99 23.99
CA SER A 19 -6.82 6.53 25.20
C SER A 19 -6.95 5.00 25.37
N GLN A 20 -8.13 4.43 25.15
CA GLN A 20 -8.37 2.97 25.24
C GLN A 20 -7.60 2.20 24.16
N ASP A 21 -7.50 2.74 22.96
CA ASP A 21 -6.74 2.16 21.85
C ASP A 21 -5.20 2.26 22.06
N GLY A 22 -4.73 2.86 23.16
CA GLY A 22 -3.31 2.97 23.51
C GLY A 22 -2.54 3.99 22.67
N HIS A 23 -3.20 5.05 22.17
CA HIS A 23 -2.49 6.17 21.55
C HIS A 23 -1.62 6.92 22.53
N SER A 24 -0.49 7.47 22.06
CA SER A 24 0.40 8.24 22.91
C SER A 24 -0.29 9.48 23.49
N ASP A 25 0.11 9.89 24.72
CA ASP A 25 -0.39 11.11 25.36
C ASP A 25 -0.24 12.33 24.45
N PHE A 26 0.85 12.40 23.68
CA PHE A 26 1.05 13.44 22.69
C PHE A 26 -0.11 13.51 21.68
N THR A 27 -0.54 12.35 21.15
CA THR A 27 -1.64 12.27 20.18
C THR A 27 -2.96 12.68 20.84
N VAL A 28 -3.24 12.15 22.03
CA VAL A 28 -4.48 12.45 22.76
C VAL A 28 -4.57 13.95 23.09
N ASN A 29 -3.47 14.54 23.59
CA ASN A 29 -3.40 15.96 23.93
C ASN A 29 -3.52 16.85 22.68
N ASP A 30 -3.01 16.40 21.56
CA ASP A 30 -3.13 17.10 20.30
C ASP A 30 -4.57 17.19 19.81
N TYR A 31 -5.31 16.09 19.90
CA TYR A 31 -6.75 16.08 19.60
C TYR A 31 -7.51 17.00 20.54
N ARG A 32 -7.24 16.92 21.87
CA ARG A 32 -7.84 17.83 22.86
C ARG A 32 -7.61 19.29 22.53
N HIS A 33 -6.36 19.64 22.21
CA HIS A 33 -6.02 21.03 21.87
C HIS A 33 -6.77 21.53 20.64
N CYS A 34 -6.86 20.70 19.60
CA CYS A 34 -7.61 21.06 18.39
C CYS A 34 -9.11 21.19 18.67
N PHE A 35 -9.72 20.27 19.44
CA PHE A 35 -11.12 20.35 19.82
C PHE A 35 -11.43 21.54 20.72
N ASN A 36 -10.59 21.85 21.70
CA ASN A 36 -10.74 23.03 22.54
C ASN A 36 -10.69 24.32 21.71
N SER A 37 -9.75 24.37 20.75
CA SER A 37 -9.67 25.51 19.82
C SER A 37 -10.91 25.63 18.94
N PHE A 38 -11.52 24.51 18.53
CA PHE A 38 -12.77 24.51 17.77
C PHE A 38 -13.96 24.96 18.64
N CYS A 39 -14.08 24.43 19.85
CA CYS A 39 -15.13 24.83 20.80
C CYS A 39 -15.04 26.31 21.17
N SER A 40 -13.83 26.87 21.39
CA SER A 40 -13.62 28.30 21.61
C SER A 40 -14.09 29.14 20.42
N TYR A 41 -13.78 28.72 19.20
CA TYR A 41 -14.26 29.37 17.99
C TYR A 41 -15.79 29.37 17.88
N LEU A 42 -16.43 28.24 18.21
CA LEU A 42 -17.91 28.16 18.22
C LEU A 42 -18.52 29.13 19.25
N ALA A 43 -17.93 29.20 20.44
CA ALA A 43 -18.39 30.08 21.52
C ALA A 43 -18.18 31.58 21.18
N GLU A 44 -17.04 31.94 20.60
CA GLU A 44 -16.73 33.31 20.17
C GLU A 44 -17.75 33.87 19.14
N LEU A 45 -18.22 32.97 18.24
CA LEU A 45 -19.16 33.34 17.19
C LEU A 45 -20.63 33.03 17.53
N GLY A 46 -20.93 32.51 18.73
CA GLY A 46 -22.28 32.17 19.14
C GLY A 46 -22.94 31.11 18.27
N ILE A 47 -22.16 30.17 17.72
CA ILE A 47 -22.65 29.11 16.85
C ILE A 47 -23.23 27.97 17.73
N GLU A 48 -24.53 27.72 17.62
CA GLU A 48 -25.24 26.67 18.38
C GLU A 48 -25.38 25.35 17.62
N GLU A 49 -25.32 25.40 16.30
CA GLU A 49 -25.41 24.22 15.41
C GLU A 49 -24.20 24.08 14.50
N VAL A 50 -23.66 22.88 14.45
CA VAL A 50 -22.40 22.54 13.76
C VAL A 50 -22.64 21.61 12.58
N ASN A 51 -22.02 21.93 11.45
CA ASN A 51 -21.99 21.11 10.25
C ASN A 51 -20.60 21.16 9.60
N GLU A 52 -20.40 20.49 8.47
CA GLU A 52 -19.12 20.48 7.74
C GLU A 52 -18.67 21.90 7.37
N GLN A 53 -19.59 22.77 6.94
CA GLN A 53 -19.29 24.14 6.60
C GLN A 53 -18.73 24.94 7.78
N THR A 54 -19.25 24.68 9.00
CA THR A 54 -18.72 25.28 10.24
C THR A 54 -17.27 24.84 10.47
N GLY A 55 -16.95 23.56 10.17
CA GLY A 55 -15.59 23.04 10.24
C GLY A 55 -14.66 23.69 9.22
N LEU A 56 -15.13 23.94 8.00
CA LEU A 56 -14.38 24.65 6.95
C LEU A 56 -14.11 26.12 7.35
N SER A 57 -15.11 26.80 7.87
CA SER A 57 -14.97 28.17 8.37
C SER A 57 -13.96 28.27 9.51
N PHE A 58 -13.92 27.30 10.42
CA PHE A 58 -12.89 27.22 11.46
C PHE A 58 -11.49 27.02 10.86
N ILE A 59 -11.33 26.17 9.84
CA ILE A 59 -10.05 25.97 9.16
C ILE A 59 -9.60 27.30 8.50
N GLU A 60 -10.50 27.95 7.79
CA GLU A 60 -10.20 29.25 7.16
C GLU A 60 -9.79 30.29 8.21
N TYR A 61 -10.54 30.40 9.31
CA TYR A 61 -10.21 31.28 10.44
C TYR A 61 -8.81 31.02 11.03
N LYS A 62 -8.41 29.76 11.19
CA LYS A 62 -7.12 29.41 11.81
C LYS A 62 -5.94 29.36 10.85
N SER A 63 -6.13 29.19 9.56
CA SER A 63 -5.06 29.01 8.57
C SER A 63 -5.04 30.06 7.46
N GLY A 64 -6.09 30.84 7.31
CA GLY A 64 -6.27 31.75 6.16
C GLY A 64 -6.51 31.04 4.82
N ILE A 65 -6.67 29.69 4.84
CA ILE A 65 -6.80 28.87 3.64
C ILE A 65 -8.26 28.46 3.48
N LYS A 66 -8.87 28.86 2.37
CA LYS A 66 -10.22 28.44 1.99
C LYS A 66 -10.18 27.08 1.33
N LEU A 67 -11.05 26.16 1.78
CA LEU A 67 -11.15 24.80 1.30
C LEU A 67 -12.59 24.47 0.92
N ASP A 68 -12.75 23.60 -0.08
CA ASP A 68 -14.06 23.15 -0.55
C ASP A 68 -14.63 21.99 0.26
N SER A 69 -13.77 21.24 0.98
CA SER A 69 -14.18 20.12 1.84
C SER A 69 -13.15 19.87 2.95
N ILE A 70 -13.62 19.44 4.14
CA ILE A 70 -12.74 18.96 5.22
C ILE A 70 -11.98 17.68 4.85
N TYR A 71 -12.42 16.98 3.81
CA TYR A 71 -11.81 15.75 3.31
C TYR A 71 -10.74 15.99 2.23
N CYS A 72 -10.39 17.26 1.93
CA CYS A 72 -9.38 17.60 0.93
C CYS A 72 -7.96 17.16 1.33
N ARG A 73 -7.08 17.05 0.33
CA ARG A 73 -5.64 16.77 0.54
C ARG A 73 -4.88 18.09 0.64
N THR A 74 -3.91 18.11 1.55
CA THR A 74 -2.95 19.19 1.67
C THR A 74 -1.56 18.65 2.01
N ASP A 75 -0.51 19.30 1.52
CA ASP A 75 0.88 19.01 1.85
C ASP A 75 1.32 19.77 3.11
N ASP A 76 0.55 20.76 3.55
CA ASP A 76 0.77 21.43 4.84
C ASP A 76 0.44 20.46 5.99
N ARG A 77 1.47 20.10 6.76
CA ARG A 77 1.36 19.16 7.88
C ARG A 77 0.45 19.67 9.01
N ARG A 78 0.42 20.99 9.26
CA ARG A 78 -0.41 21.59 10.32
C ARG A 78 -1.88 21.56 9.92
N LEU A 79 -2.16 21.92 8.67
CA LEU A 79 -3.50 21.87 8.10
C LEU A 79 -4.02 20.44 8.00
N ALA A 80 -3.20 19.51 7.48
CA ALA A 80 -3.54 18.08 7.41
C ALA A 80 -3.90 17.47 8.77
N ARG A 81 -3.23 17.96 9.85
CA ARG A 81 -3.48 17.52 11.22
C ARG A 81 -4.85 18.01 11.71
N ARG A 82 -5.16 19.30 11.54
CA ARG A 82 -6.46 19.88 11.91
C ARG A 82 -7.61 19.23 11.14
N LEU A 83 -7.45 19.07 9.83
CA LEU A 83 -8.42 18.37 9.01
C LEU A 83 -8.70 16.94 9.52
N ARG A 84 -7.67 16.19 9.92
CA ARG A 84 -7.83 14.85 10.47
C ARG A 84 -8.69 14.84 11.73
N VAL A 85 -8.46 15.79 12.64
CA VAL A 85 -9.21 15.89 13.89
C VAL A 85 -10.67 16.24 13.61
N LEU A 86 -10.95 17.23 12.75
CA LEU A 86 -12.31 17.58 12.37
C LEU A 86 -13.02 16.46 11.62
N CYS A 87 -12.34 15.79 10.68
CA CYS A 87 -12.91 14.62 10.01
C CYS A 87 -13.34 13.52 10.99
N SER A 88 -12.55 13.27 12.06
CA SER A 88 -12.96 12.29 13.07
C SER A 88 -14.20 12.75 13.85
N LEU A 89 -14.33 14.04 14.13
CA LEU A 89 -15.50 14.61 14.80
C LEU A 89 -16.75 14.48 13.95
N PHE A 90 -16.72 14.97 12.72
CA PHE A 90 -17.93 14.94 11.84
C PHE A 90 -18.38 13.52 11.56
N ARG A 91 -17.45 12.60 11.39
CA ARG A 91 -17.75 11.19 11.24
C ARG A 91 -18.39 10.58 12.49
N CYS A 92 -17.90 10.93 13.67
CA CYS A 92 -18.50 10.49 14.91
C CYS A 92 -19.93 11.02 15.06
N LEU A 93 -20.17 12.25 14.64
CA LEU A 93 -21.50 12.88 14.64
C LEU A 93 -22.46 12.23 13.64
N GLU A 94 -21.99 11.82 12.47
CA GLU A 94 -22.81 11.21 11.41
C GLU A 94 -23.10 9.72 11.67
N CYS A 95 -22.07 8.93 12.03
CA CYS A 95 -22.17 7.47 12.13
C CYS A 95 -22.22 6.97 13.58
N GLY A 96 -22.06 7.83 14.57
CA GLY A 96 -22.02 7.45 15.98
C GLY A 96 -20.76 6.68 16.39
N GLU A 97 -19.82 6.44 15.49
CA GLU A 97 -18.59 5.70 15.75
C GLU A 97 -17.40 6.66 15.93
N ALA A 98 -16.64 6.46 17.01
CA ALA A 98 -15.40 7.21 17.22
C ALA A 98 -14.25 6.50 16.51
N TYR A 99 -13.69 7.11 15.48
CA TYR A 99 -12.54 6.59 14.75
C TYR A 99 -11.25 7.23 15.23
N SER A 100 -10.30 6.41 15.63
CA SER A 100 -8.94 6.86 15.98
C SER A 100 -8.10 7.25 14.77
N VAL A 101 -8.43 6.72 13.58
CA VAL A 101 -7.74 7.00 12.33
C VAL A 101 -8.74 7.26 11.22
N VAL A 102 -8.87 8.51 10.80
CA VAL A 102 -9.59 8.85 9.58
C VAL A 102 -8.76 8.41 8.39
N ARG A 103 -9.01 7.20 7.91
CA ARG A 103 -8.58 6.85 6.56
C ARG A 103 -9.41 7.71 5.61
N ARG A 104 -8.79 8.44 4.71
CA ARG A 104 -9.51 9.12 3.62
C ARG A 104 -10.35 8.07 2.90
N ILE A 105 -11.63 8.09 3.14
CA ILE A 105 -12.57 7.37 2.31
C ILE A 105 -12.65 8.21 1.04
N ARG A 106 -12.13 7.67 -0.05
CA ARG A 106 -12.57 8.16 -1.35
C ARG A 106 -14.06 7.91 -1.39
N PRO A 107 -14.88 8.84 -1.88
CA PRO A 107 -16.29 8.55 -2.09
C PRO A 107 -16.38 7.22 -2.85
N PRO A 108 -17.33 6.36 -2.53
CA PRO A 108 -17.54 5.15 -3.29
C PRO A 108 -17.66 5.53 -4.76
N PHE A 109 -17.10 4.70 -5.62
CA PHE A 109 -17.27 4.90 -7.06
C PHE A 109 -18.76 4.77 -7.38
N GLU A 110 -19.34 5.80 -7.90
CA GLU A 110 -20.69 5.82 -8.47
C GLU A 110 -20.56 5.57 -9.96
N CYS A 111 -21.08 4.42 -10.41
CA CYS A 111 -21.06 4.08 -11.82
C CYS A 111 -22.05 5.00 -12.54
N PRO A 112 -21.67 5.64 -13.66
CA PRO A 112 -22.63 6.38 -14.48
C PRO A 112 -23.75 5.45 -14.96
N GLU A 113 -25.00 5.93 -14.92
CA GLU A 113 -26.21 5.08 -15.13
C GLU A 113 -26.16 4.24 -16.40
N GLY A 114 -25.70 4.79 -17.51
CA GLY A 114 -25.61 4.09 -18.80
C GLY A 114 -24.61 2.94 -18.85
N PHE A 115 -23.76 2.77 -17.83
CA PHE A 115 -22.73 1.72 -17.75
C PHE A 115 -22.94 0.77 -16.56
N ALA A 116 -24.00 0.92 -15.79
CA ALA A 116 -24.17 0.24 -14.51
C ALA A 116 -24.29 -1.28 -14.68
N ASP A 117 -25.12 -1.75 -15.59
CA ASP A 117 -25.40 -3.18 -15.79
C ASP A 117 -24.14 -3.93 -16.25
N GLU A 118 -23.44 -3.38 -17.23
CA GLU A 118 -22.22 -3.98 -17.76
C GLU A 118 -21.06 -3.94 -16.78
N TYR A 119 -20.96 -2.87 -15.98
CA TYR A 119 -19.95 -2.77 -14.94
C TYR A 119 -20.18 -3.82 -13.84
N ASP A 120 -21.43 -4.00 -13.39
CA ASP A 120 -21.78 -5.02 -12.40
C ASP A 120 -21.54 -6.44 -12.94
N ALA A 121 -21.86 -6.69 -14.22
CA ALA A 121 -21.55 -7.94 -14.88
C ALA A 121 -20.03 -8.19 -14.95
N PHE A 122 -19.24 -7.14 -15.26
CA PHE A 122 -17.78 -7.24 -15.27
C PHE A 122 -17.19 -7.48 -13.88
N LEU A 123 -17.76 -6.90 -12.83
CA LEU A 123 -17.34 -7.20 -11.46
C LEU A 123 -17.54 -8.68 -11.10
N LYS A 124 -18.70 -9.25 -11.45
CA LYS A 124 -18.98 -10.68 -11.28
C LYS A 124 -18.01 -11.55 -12.07
N TYR A 125 -17.71 -11.17 -13.32
CA TYR A 125 -16.70 -11.85 -14.15
C TYR A 125 -15.31 -11.82 -13.49
N LEU A 126 -14.88 -10.68 -12.94
CA LEU A 126 -13.62 -10.59 -12.20
C LEU A 126 -13.60 -11.44 -10.94
N ASP A 127 -14.69 -11.48 -10.19
CA ASP A 127 -14.76 -12.22 -8.93
C ASP A 127 -14.76 -13.74 -9.15
N ASN A 128 -15.32 -14.22 -10.27
CA ASN A 128 -15.26 -15.61 -10.70
C ASN A 128 -13.91 -16.00 -11.34
N SER A 129 -13.02 -15.03 -11.58
CA SER A 129 -11.71 -15.30 -12.19
C SER A 129 -10.71 -15.82 -11.17
N THR A 130 -9.69 -16.58 -11.65
CA THR A 130 -8.55 -17.06 -10.85
C THR A 130 -7.53 -15.95 -10.50
N LEU A 131 -7.83 -14.68 -10.81
CA LEU A 131 -6.93 -13.56 -10.58
C LEU A 131 -6.75 -13.26 -9.09
N ALA A 132 -5.53 -12.91 -8.70
CA ALA A 132 -5.25 -12.45 -7.34
C ALA A 132 -6.07 -11.19 -7.00
N SER A 133 -6.48 -11.04 -5.74
CA SER A 133 -7.30 -9.92 -5.25
C SER A 133 -6.75 -8.54 -5.62
N VAL A 134 -5.42 -8.38 -5.55
CA VAL A 134 -4.73 -7.13 -5.95
C VAL A 134 -4.89 -6.87 -7.45
N THR A 135 -4.82 -7.90 -8.28
CA THR A 135 -5.01 -7.78 -9.74
C THR A 135 -6.45 -7.42 -10.05
N ARG A 136 -7.42 -8.08 -9.41
CA ARG A 136 -8.85 -7.73 -9.55
C ARG A 136 -9.12 -6.28 -9.16
N LYS A 137 -8.53 -5.83 -8.04
CA LYS A 137 -8.63 -4.42 -7.61
C LYS A 137 -8.07 -3.45 -8.65
N THR A 138 -6.89 -3.74 -9.22
CA THR A 138 -6.29 -2.90 -10.27
C THR A 138 -7.17 -2.85 -11.52
N ASN A 139 -7.73 -4.01 -11.95
CA ASN A 139 -8.63 -4.06 -13.08
C ASN A 139 -9.87 -3.19 -12.83
N ARG A 140 -10.48 -3.33 -11.65
CA ARG A 140 -11.62 -2.50 -11.23
C ARG A 140 -11.30 -1.01 -11.29
N GLU A 141 -10.19 -0.58 -10.67
CA GLU A 141 -9.80 0.83 -10.61
C GLU A 141 -9.52 1.45 -11.99
N ILE A 142 -8.97 0.68 -12.92
CA ILE A 142 -8.71 1.17 -14.28
C ILE A 142 -10.04 1.29 -15.06
N VAL A 143 -10.93 0.30 -14.96
CA VAL A 143 -12.25 0.37 -15.60
C VAL A 143 -13.09 1.51 -15.03
N GLN A 144 -13.10 1.71 -13.72
CA GLN A 144 -13.76 2.86 -13.09
C GLN A 144 -13.30 4.20 -13.67
N LYS A 145 -11.98 4.37 -13.85
CA LYS A 145 -11.44 5.59 -14.47
C LYS A 145 -11.86 5.74 -15.92
N PHE A 146 -11.95 4.64 -16.66
CA PHE A 146 -12.39 4.65 -18.04
C PHE A 146 -13.87 5.05 -18.15
N LEU A 147 -14.75 4.48 -17.33
CA LEU A 147 -16.17 4.83 -17.31
C LEU A 147 -16.42 6.30 -16.93
N LEU A 148 -15.68 6.81 -15.93
CA LEU A 148 -15.75 8.23 -15.57
C LEU A 148 -15.27 9.15 -16.71
N PHE A 149 -14.23 8.73 -17.42
CA PHE A 149 -13.73 9.46 -18.58
C PHE A 149 -14.78 9.50 -19.69
N LEU A 150 -15.36 8.36 -20.07
CA LEU A 150 -16.41 8.27 -21.08
C LEU A 150 -17.60 9.16 -20.76
N HIS A 151 -18.09 9.07 -19.53
CA HIS A 151 -19.19 9.94 -19.06
C HIS A 151 -18.84 11.43 -19.17
N SER A 152 -17.62 11.81 -18.80
CA SER A 152 -17.15 13.21 -18.91
C SER A 152 -16.96 13.67 -20.36
N SER A 153 -16.75 12.74 -21.30
CA SER A 153 -16.63 13.01 -22.75
C SER A 153 -17.97 13.01 -23.47
N GLY A 154 -19.08 12.68 -22.77
CA GLY A 154 -20.43 12.67 -23.33
C GLY A 154 -20.85 11.32 -23.89
N THR A 155 -20.05 10.26 -23.79
CA THR A 155 -20.41 8.90 -24.14
C THR A 155 -21.31 8.34 -23.04
N VAL A 156 -22.53 7.94 -23.35
CA VAL A 156 -23.55 7.57 -22.36
C VAL A 156 -23.76 6.06 -22.22
N SER A 157 -23.26 5.26 -23.18
CA SER A 157 -23.41 3.78 -23.17
C SER A 157 -22.30 3.13 -23.99
N SER A 158 -22.03 1.84 -23.75
CA SER A 158 -20.92 1.11 -24.39
C SER A 158 -21.16 0.76 -25.87
N ASP A 159 -22.38 0.79 -26.33
CA ASP A 159 -22.71 0.60 -27.77
C ASP A 159 -22.32 1.82 -28.64
N MET A 160 -22.10 3.00 -28.00
CA MET A 160 -21.63 4.23 -28.65
C MET A 160 -20.09 4.35 -28.66
N LEU A 161 -19.38 3.41 -28.04
CA LEU A 161 -17.91 3.45 -27.97
C LEU A 161 -17.30 3.34 -29.36
N ASP A 162 -16.29 4.16 -29.61
CA ASP A 162 -15.46 4.08 -30.81
C ASP A 162 -13.95 4.11 -30.47
N VAL A 163 -13.12 4.01 -31.52
CA VAL A 163 -11.66 4.01 -31.38
C VAL A 163 -11.14 5.34 -30.86
N SER A 164 -11.80 6.46 -31.15
CA SER A 164 -11.38 7.77 -30.72
C SER A 164 -11.48 7.96 -29.20
N ASP A 165 -12.48 7.34 -28.56
CA ASP A 165 -12.62 7.31 -27.11
C ASP A 165 -11.43 6.58 -26.45
N LEU A 166 -11.00 5.47 -27.06
CA LEU A 166 -9.86 4.70 -26.56
C LEU A 166 -8.56 5.49 -26.66
N ASP A 167 -8.32 6.10 -27.82
CA ASP A 167 -7.12 6.91 -28.05
C ASP A 167 -7.08 8.11 -27.11
N ALA A 168 -8.18 8.83 -26.94
CA ALA A 168 -8.28 9.95 -26.02
C ALA A 168 -8.04 9.55 -24.57
N PHE A 169 -8.58 8.42 -24.12
CA PHE A 169 -8.31 7.90 -22.79
C PHE A 169 -6.84 7.50 -22.59
N LEU A 170 -6.24 6.83 -23.57
CA LEU A 170 -4.86 6.39 -23.51
C LEU A 170 -3.87 7.55 -23.50
N LEU A 171 -4.18 8.67 -24.17
CA LEU A 171 -3.38 9.90 -24.14
C LEU A 171 -3.23 10.47 -22.71
N LEU A 172 -4.19 10.26 -21.82
CA LEU A 172 -4.05 10.65 -20.40
C LEU A 172 -2.88 9.99 -19.68
N TYR A 173 -2.35 8.92 -20.23
CA TYR A 173 -1.28 8.11 -19.62
C TYR A 173 0.05 8.21 -20.37
N GLN A 174 0.17 9.05 -21.40
CA GLN A 174 1.37 9.14 -22.25
C GLN A 174 2.67 9.40 -21.45
N ASP A 175 2.59 10.22 -20.39
CA ASP A 175 3.72 10.56 -19.52
C ASP A 175 3.94 9.56 -18.37
N CYS A 176 3.13 8.52 -18.31
CA CYS A 176 3.24 7.50 -17.28
C CYS A 176 4.38 6.52 -17.61
N ARG A 177 4.82 5.78 -16.57
CA ARG A 177 5.80 4.70 -16.76
C ARG A 177 5.24 3.64 -17.73
N ILE A 178 6.03 3.20 -18.68
CA ILE A 178 5.65 2.22 -19.73
C ILE A 178 4.97 0.95 -19.17
N LYS A 179 5.37 0.47 -17.98
CA LYS A 179 4.72 -0.67 -17.32
C LYS A 179 3.30 -0.38 -16.87
N TYR A 180 3.03 0.85 -16.43
CA TYR A 180 1.66 1.25 -16.04
C TYR A 180 0.80 1.42 -17.27
N ILE A 181 1.31 2.04 -18.33
CA ILE A 181 0.64 2.11 -19.64
C ILE A 181 0.25 0.70 -20.12
N GLY A 182 1.18 -0.25 -20.03
CA GLY A 182 0.89 -1.65 -20.36
C GLY A 182 -0.17 -2.31 -19.49
N SER A 183 -0.25 -1.95 -18.22
CA SER A 183 -1.32 -2.43 -17.35
C SER A 183 -2.68 -1.83 -17.75
N VAL A 184 -2.72 -0.55 -18.12
CA VAL A 184 -3.94 0.11 -18.62
C VAL A 184 -4.41 -0.57 -19.90
N HIS A 185 -3.53 -0.77 -20.90
CA HIS A 185 -3.85 -1.47 -22.13
C HIS A 185 -4.36 -2.89 -21.92
N TYR A 186 -3.70 -3.65 -21.03
CA TYR A 186 -4.14 -5.01 -20.69
C TYR A 186 -5.55 -5.03 -20.12
N VAL A 187 -5.85 -4.14 -19.18
CA VAL A 187 -7.16 -4.08 -18.54
C VAL A 187 -8.23 -3.61 -19.51
N LEU A 188 -7.95 -2.59 -20.32
CA LEU A 188 -8.89 -2.12 -21.35
C LEU A 188 -9.20 -3.23 -22.36
N ARG A 189 -8.17 -3.90 -22.89
CA ARG A 189 -8.39 -5.01 -23.82
C ARG A 189 -9.28 -6.10 -23.22
N LYS A 190 -9.04 -6.42 -21.94
CA LYS A 190 -9.84 -7.41 -21.21
C LYS A 190 -11.29 -6.94 -21.02
N TYR A 191 -11.50 -5.67 -20.68
CA TYR A 191 -12.84 -5.11 -20.49
C TYR A 191 -13.61 -5.02 -21.81
N LEU A 192 -13.00 -4.48 -22.86
CA LEU A 192 -13.60 -4.38 -24.20
C LEU A 192 -13.91 -5.75 -24.79
N GLY A 193 -13.02 -6.74 -24.63
CA GLY A 193 -13.31 -8.11 -25.02
C GLY A 193 -14.51 -8.70 -24.27
N PHE A 194 -14.60 -8.44 -22.96
CA PHE A 194 -15.77 -8.81 -22.16
C PHE A 194 -17.06 -8.15 -22.67
N LEU A 195 -17.03 -6.84 -22.97
CA LEU A 195 -18.21 -6.13 -23.49
C LEU A 195 -18.68 -6.74 -24.82
N PHE A 196 -17.76 -7.06 -25.72
CA PHE A 196 -18.08 -7.72 -26.98
C PHE A 196 -18.65 -9.14 -26.80
N GLU A 197 -18.01 -9.97 -25.97
CA GLU A 197 -18.44 -11.34 -25.66
C GLU A 197 -19.83 -11.40 -25.01
N GLN A 198 -20.18 -10.39 -24.21
CA GLN A 198 -21.49 -10.29 -23.55
C GLN A 198 -22.54 -9.52 -24.35
N GLY A 199 -22.20 -9.00 -25.53
CA GLY A 199 -23.13 -8.30 -26.43
C GLY A 199 -23.44 -6.85 -26.04
N TYR A 200 -22.63 -6.23 -25.16
CA TYR A 200 -22.73 -4.80 -24.82
C TYR A 200 -22.18 -3.88 -25.92
N CYS A 201 -21.30 -4.41 -26.76
CA CYS A 201 -20.76 -3.72 -27.93
C CYS A 201 -20.92 -4.60 -29.20
N ILE A 202 -21.21 -3.97 -30.31
CA ILE A 202 -21.35 -4.66 -31.61
C ILE A 202 -19.96 -4.98 -32.20
N LEU A 203 -19.01 -4.10 -31.99
CA LEU A 203 -17.64 -4.20 -32.52
C LEU A 203 -16.66 -4.67 -31.42
N ASN A 204 -15.73 -5.56 -31.80
CA ASN A 204 -14.64 -5.98 -30.93
C ASN A 204 -13.54 -4.88 -30.85
N LEU A 205 -13.78 -3.83 -30.09
CA LEU A 205 -12.83 -2.74 -29.91
C LEU A 205 -11.52 -3.16 -29.21
N ALA A 206 -11.48 -4.34 -28.58
CA ALA A 206 -10.25 -4.87 -28.01
C ALA A 206 -9.16 -5.11 -29.06
N GLU A 207 -9.53 -5.40 -30.30
CA GLU A 207 -8.60 -5.62 -31.42
C GLU A 207 -8.01 -4.31 -31.96
N SER A 208 -8.72 -3.18 -31.81
CA SER A 208 -8.25 -1.86 -32.22
C SER A 208 -7.14 -1.31 -31.32
N LEU A 209 -6.99 -1.86 -30.09
CA LEU A 209 -5.92 -1.43 -29.20
C LEU A 209 -4.54 -1.87 -29.70
N PRO A 210 -3.57 -0.95 -29.79
CA PRO A 210 -2.21 -1.29 -30.25
C PRO A 210 -1.52 -2.30 -29.36
N HIS A 211 -0.80 -3.24 -29.96
CA HIS A 211 0.03 -4.18 -29.23
C HIS A 211 1.31 -3.51 -28.74
N LEU A 212 1.33 -3.12 -27.45
CA LEU A 212 2.52 -2.53 -26.84
C LEU A 212 3.61 -3.59 -26.63
N ARG A 213 4.75 -3.40 -27.27
CA ARG A 213 5.98 -4.15 -26.96
C ARG A 213 6.61 -3.58 -25.69
N ILE A 214 6.19 -4.09 -24.53
CA ILE A 214 6.81 -3.69 -23.27
C ILE A 214 8.04 -4.54 -23.05
N PRO A 215 9.24 -3.93 -22.95
CA PRO A 215 10.46 -4.69 -22.71
C PRO A 215 10.33 -5.48 -21.40
N ARG A 216 10.25 -6.80 -21.52
CA ARG A 216 10.34 -7.70 -20.38
C ARG A 216 11.77 -7.63 -19.87
N LYS A 217 12.00 -7.24 -18.61
CA LYS A 217 13.33 -7.24 -17.99
C LYS A 217 14.30 -6.13 -18.47
N SER A 218 13.80 -4.94 -18.76
CA SER A 218 14.65 -3.81 -19.22
C SER A 218 15.59 -3.23 -18.13
N ARG A 219 15.34 -3.52 -16.85
CA ARG A 219 16.19 -3.02 -15.75
C ARG A 219 16.94 -4.18 -15.10
N ILE A 220 18.23 -3.96 -14.86
CA ILE A 220 19.04 -4.81 -14.00
C ILE A 220 18.50 -4.65 -12.57
N PRO A 221 18.26 -5.76 -11.85
CA PRO A 221 17.85 -5.65 -10.45
C PRO A 221 18.95 -5.00 -9.63
N HIS A 222 18.63 -3.96 -8.89
CA HIS A 222 19.57 -3.40 -7.93
C HIS A 222 19.83 -4.42 -6.81
N ALA A 223 21.08 -4.70 -6.55
CA ALA A 223 21.55 -5.60 -5.50
C ALA A 223 22.56 -4.86 -4.63
N TRP A 224 22.31 -4.81 -3.34
CA TRP A 224 23.21 -4.24 -2.34
C TRP A 224 24.45 -5.13 -2.18
N THR A 225 25.62 -4.52 -2.04
CA THR A 225 26.84 -5.23 -1.65
C THR A 225 26.75 -5.75 -0.22
N LYS A 226 27.59 -6.71 0.15
CA LYS A 226 27.65 -7.25 1.52
C LYS A 226 27.95 -6.15 2.55
N ASP A 227 28.79 -5.18 2.19
CA ASP A 227 29.12 -4.06 3.06
C ASP A 227 27.94 -3.11 3.25
N GLU A 228 27.25 -2.74 2.16
CA GLU A 228 26.04 -1.92 2.25
C GLU A 228 24.96 -2.59 3.11
N LEU A 229 24.74 -3.90 2.94
CA LEU A 229 23.81 -4.65 3.77
C LEU A 229 24.19 -4.61 5.25
N ARG A 230 25.49 -4.75 5.57
CA ARG A 230 25.97 -4.61 6.97
C ARG A 230 25.73 -3.21 7.51
N ARG A 231 26.02 -2.17 6.74
CA ARG A 231 25.79 -0.76 7.12
C ARG A 231 24.30 -0.48 7.33
N ILE A 232 23.43 -0.98 6.45
CA ILE A 232 21.98 -0.84 6.59
C ILE A 232 21.50 -1.49 7.89
N LEU A 233 21.93 -2.72 8.18
CA LEU A 233 21.56 -3.44 9.41
C LEU A 233 22.12 -2.76 10.66
N ALA A 234 23.35 -2.24 10.60
CA ALA A 234 23.98 -1.51 11.72
C ALA A 234 23.28 -0.16 12.00
N ALA A 235 22.66 0.45 10.99
CA ALA A 235 21.91 1.70 11.15
C ALA A 235 20.54 1.52 11.84
N VAL A 236 20.09 0.26 12.03
CA VAL A 236 18.82 -0.03 12.72
C VAL A 236 19.04 0.13 14.23
N ASP A 237 18.23 0.98 14.83
CA ASP A 237 18.21 1.14 16.29
C ASP A 237 17.48 -0.04 16.94
N ARG A 238 18.25 -0.92 17.59
CA ARG A 238 17.73 -2.11 18.26
C ARG A 238 17.27 -1.88 19.69
N GLU A 239 17.43 -0.69 20.22
CA GLU A 239 16.81 -0.29 21.49
C GLU A 239 15.34 0.09 21.28
N ASP A 240 15.00 0.62 20.09
CA ASP A 240 13.62 0.89 19.70
C ASP A 240 12.85 -0.42 19.39
N PRO A 241 11.68 -0.67 20.00
CA PRO A 241 10.84 -1.83 19.72
C PRO A 241 10.51 -2.03 18.24
N ALA A 242 10.21 -0.96 17.50
CA ALA A 242 9.97 -1.03 16.06
C ALA A 242 11.27 -1.31 15.28
N GLY A 243 12.40 -0.85 15.80
CA GLY A 243 13.71 -1.16 15.26
C GLY A 243 14.07 -2.65 15.39
N LYS A 244 13.78 -3.29 16.55
CA LYS A 244 13.93 -4.74 16.71
C LYS A 244 13.13 -5.52 15.66
N ARG A 245 11.88 -5.11 15.39
CA ARG A 245 11.05 -5.68 14.34
C ARG A 245 11.69 -5.53 12.95
N ASP A 246 12.08 -4.30 12.61
CA ASP A 246 12.63 -3.97 11.30
C ASP A 246 13.95 -4.73 11.07
N TYR A 247 14.81 -4.82 12.10
CA TYR A 247 16.05 -5.60 12.06
C TYR A 247 15.77 -7.08 11.78
N ALA A 248 14.86 -7.71 12.53
CA ALA A 248 14.49 -9.11 12.34
C ALA A 248 13.93 -9.37 10.95
N ILE A 249 13.06 -8.48 10.44
CA ILE A 249 12.49 -8.56 9.09
C ILE A 249 13.59 -8.47 8.03
N PHE A 250 14.44 -7.46 8.09
CA PHE A 250 15.47 -7.26 7.05
C PHE A 250 16.50 -8.37 7.07
N LEU A 251 16.93 -8.81 8.25
CA LEU A 251 17.85 -9.92 8.38
C LEU A 251 17.26 -11.22 7.81
N LEU A 252 15.99 -11.50 8.11
CA LEU A 252 15.27 -12.65 7.55
C LEU A 252 15.19 -12.56 6.02
N MET A 253 14.86 -11.38 5.45
CA MET A 253 14.81 -11.18 4.00
C MET A 253 16.16 -11.36 3.33
N ILE A 254 17.25 -10.86 3.93
CA ILE A 254 18.60 -10.96 3.39
C ILE A 254 19.06 -12.44 3.37
N GLN A 255 18.71 -13.22 4.40
CA GLN A 255 19.16 -14.60 4.54
C GLN A 255 18.31 -15.61 3.77
N THR A 256 17.00 -15.38 3.68
CA THR A 256 16.07 -16.34 3.08
C THR A 256 15.58 -15.93 1.69
N GLY A 257 15.71 -14.65 1.35
CA GLY A 257 15.16 -14.09 0.12
C GLY A 257 13.63 -14.12 0.02
N LEU A 258 12.91 -14.30 1.12
CA LEU A 258 11.45 -14.29 1.13
C LEU A 258 10.88 -12.97 0.57
N ARG A 259 9.74 -13.07 -0.10
CA ARG A 259 9.05 -11.86 -0.60
C ARG A 259 8.46 -11.07 0.57
N ALA A 260 8.44 -9.75 0.44
CA ALA A 260 7.87 -8.89 1.47
C ALA A 260 6.42 -9.24 1.85
N GLY A 261 5.63 -9.70 0.88
CA GLY A 261 4.27 -10.19 1.13
C GLY A 261 4.25 -11.43 2.00
N ASP A 262 5.16 -12.37 1.74
CA ASP A 262 5.26 -13.62 2.51
C ASP A 262 5.73 -13.32 3.94
N ILE A 263 6.76 -12.45 4.12
CA ILE A 263 7.24 -11.99 5.44
C ILE A 263 6.11 -11.37 6.28
N ARG A 264 5.31 -10.50 5.67
CA ARG A 264 4.18 -9.84 6.38
C ARG A 264 3.12 -10.83 6.86
N ASN A 265 2.99 -11.94 6.17
CA ASN A 265 1.97 -12.95 6.43
C ASN A 265 2.48 -14.09 7.32
N ILE A 266 3.77 -14.10 7.73
CA ILE A 266 4.30 -15.10 8.65
C ILE A 266 3.52 -15.02 9.98
N ARG A 267 3.05 -16.18 10.42
CA ARG A 267 2.37 -16.38 11.70
C ARG A 267 3.29 -17.00 12.74
N MET A 268 2.87 -16.93 13.99
CA MET A 268 3.64 -17.50 15.10
C MET A 268 3.89 -19.01 14.94
N GLY A 269 2.93 -19.75 14.36
CA GLY A 269 3.01 -21.19 14.12
C GLY A 269 3.85 -21.61 12.90
N ASP A 270 4.29 -20.67 12.05
CA ASP A 270 5.03 -20.98 10.82
C ASP A 270 6.52 -21.29 11.09
N ILE A 271 7.02 -21.06 12.31
CA ILE A 271 8.38 -21.39 12.70
C ILE A 271 8.42 -22.63 13.59
N ASP A 272 9.11 -23.64 13.11
CA ASP A 272 9.53 -24.79 13.90
C ASP A 272 10.89 -24.48 14.56
N TRP A 273 10.84 -24.00 15.79
CA TRP A 273 12.04 -23.60 16.55
C TRP A 273 12.99 -24.76 16.85
N ARG A 274 12.46 -26.00 17.02
CA ARG A 274 13.28 -27.18 17.31
C ARG A 274 14.05 -27.63 16.09
N ARG A 275 13.38 -27.64 14.93
CA ARG A 275 13.98 -28.03 13.65
C ARG A 275 14.72 -26.87 12.96
N LYS A 276 14.54 -25.66 13.45
CA LYS A 276 15.06 -24.41 12.86
C LYS A 276 14.60 -24.25 11.40
N ILE A 277 13.30 -24.32 11.18
CA ILE A 277 12.69 -24.29 9.87
C ILE A 277 11.53 -23.29 9.86
N ILE A 278 11.40 -22.57 8.77
CA ILE A 278 10.24 -21.69 8.47
C ILE A 278 9.41 -22.40 7.39
N ARG A 279 8.12 -22.62 7.65
CA ARG A 279 7.16 -23.17 6.69
C ARG A 279 6.15 -22.10 6.32
N ILE A 280 6.06 -21.79 5.03
CA ILE A 280 5.11 -20.80 4.53
C ILE A 280 4.45 -21.29 3.25
N VAL A 281 3.23 -20.79 2.99
CA VAL A 281 2.61 -20.86 1.67
C VAL A 281 2.77 -19.49 1.01
N GLN A 282 3.49 -19.47 -0.10
CA GLN A 282 3.76 -18.21 -0.82
C GLN A 282 2.47 -17.61 -1.37
N GLY A 283 2.16 -16.39 -0.97
CA GLY A 283 0.91 -15.72 -1.35
C GLY A 283 0.75 -15.45 -2.85
N LYS A 284 1.86 -15.38 -3.61
CA LYS A 284 1.83 -15.13 -5.06
C LYS A 284 1.70 -16.40 -5.90
N THR A 285 2.26 -17.51 -5.46
CA THR A 285 2.36 -18.76 -6.25
C THR A 285 1.52 -19.89 -5.68
N GLY A 286 1.05 -19.77 -4.43
CA GLY A 286 0.37 -20.86 -3.71
C GLY A 286 1.28 -22.02 -3.31
N GLN A 287 2.58 -21.94 -3.61
CA GLN A 287 3.52 -23.02 -3.30
C GLN A 287 3.93 -23.03 -1.82
N SER A 288 3.96 -24.21 -1.24
CA SER A 288 4.57 -24.42 0.07
C SER A 288 6.09 -24.32 -0.04
N LEU A 289 6.70 -23.60 0.85
CA LEU A 289 8.14 -23.38 0.92
C LEU A 289 8.63 -23.68 2.34
N GLU A 290 9.63 -24.52 2.45
CA GLU A 290 10.32 -24.82 3.69
C GLU A 290 11.75 -24.29 3.59
N LEU A 291 12.16 -23.44 4.51
CA LEU A 291 13.45 -22.77 4.52
C LEU A 291 14.15 -22.97 5.86
N PRO A 292 15.48 -23.12 5.87
CA PRO A 292 16.24 -23.13 7.12
C PRO A 292 16.15 -21.76 7.80
N LEU A 293 16.06 -21.77 9.13
CA LEU A 293 16.15 -20.59 9.98
C LEU A 293 17.55 -20.53 10.61
N PRO A 294 18.46 -19.68 10.09
CA PRO A 294 19.78 -19.51 10.69
C PRO A 294 19.68 -18.99 12.13
N ASP A 295 20.57 -19.41 13.01
CA ASP A 295 20.52 -19.09 14.44
C ASP A 295 20.45 -17.59 14.70
N HIS A 296 21.28 -16.79 14.03
CA HIS A 296 21.30 -15.34 14.20
C HIS A 296 20.00 -14.66 13.76
N VAL A 297 19.28 -15.22 12.78
CA VAL A 297 17.93 -14.76 12.39
C VAL A 297 16.92 -15.14 13.47
N GLY A 298 16.99 -16.38 13.94
CA GLY A 298 16.15 -16.89 15.03
C GLY A 298 16.27 -16.02 16.28
N TRP A 299 17.49 -15.68 16.67
CA TRP A 299 17.74 -14.81 17.83
C TRP A 299 17.20 -13.39 17.63
N ALA A 300 17.31 -12.83 16.43
CA ALA A 300 16.73 -11.52 16.13
C ALA A 300 15.20 -11.54 16.22
N ILE A 301 14.56 -12.61 15.76
CA ILE A 301 13.10 -12.78 15.89
C ILE A 301 12.71 -12.95 17.36
N ILE A 302 13.44 -13.77 18.13
CA ILE A 302 13.17 -13.95 19.57
C ILE A 302 13.34 -12.63 20.35
N ASP A 303 14.38 -11.85 20.05
CA ASP A 303 14.57 -10.53 20.70
C ASP A 303 13.38 -9.61 20.38
N TYR A 304 12.92 -9.58 19.15
CA TYR A 304 11.71 -8.82 18.80
C TYR A 304 10.48 -9.34 19.56
N LEU A 305 10.25 -10.63 19.57
CA LEU A 305 9.04 -11.21 20.20
C LEU A 305 9.00 -10.97 21.71
N LYS A 306 10.16 -11.03 22.39
CA LYS A 306 10.26 -10.85 23.85
C LYS A 306 10.32 -9.39 24.26
N ASN A 307 11.04 -8.57 23.53
CA ASN A 307 11.48 -7.25 23.97
C ASN A 307 10.98 -6.09 23.07
N GLY A 308 10.27 -6.40 21.98
CA GLY A 308 9.85 -5.37 21.01
C GLY A 308 8.40 -5.49 20.53
N ARG A 309 7.83 -6.70 20.51
CA ARG A 309 6.48 -6.90 19.98
C ARG A 309 5.43 -6.35 20.93
N PRO A 310 4.57 -5.41 20.51
CA PRO A 310 3.47 -4.93 21.33
C PRO A 310 2.50 -6.06 21.66
N SER A 311 1.83 -5.96 22.82
CA SER A 311 0.75 -6.88 23.20
C SER A 311 -0.41 -6.75 22.22
N THR A 312 -0.83 -7.85 21.64
CA THR A 312 -1.94 -7.90 20.68
C THR A 312 -2.38 -9.36 20.50
N ASP A 313 -3.67 -9.57 20.27
CA ASP A 313 -4.26 -10.89 19.97
C ASP A 313 -3.97 -11.36 18.52
N CYS A 314 -3.26 -10.54 17.76
CA CYS A 314 -2.92 -10.84 16.38
C CYS A 314 -1.92 -12.00 16.27
N ASP A 315 -2.24 -13.01 15.49
CA ASP A 315 -1.40 -14.19 15.23
C ASP A 315 -0.19 -13.90 14.31
N SER A 316 -0.17 -12.73 13.66
CA SER A 316 0.96 -12.34 12.82
C SER A 316 2.23 -12.18 13.65
N MET A 317 3.34 -12.74 13.18
CA MET A 317 4.63 -12.63 13.86
C MET A 317 5.09 -11.17 13.92
N PHE A 318 5.06 -10.48 12.79
CA PHE A 318 5.46 -9.08 12.70
C PHE A 318 4.23 -8.19 12.62
N VAL A 319 4.10 -7.28 13.58
CA VAL A 319 2.97 -6.37 13.68
C VAL A 319 3.41 -4.91 13.55
N ARG A 320 2.47 -4.03 13.20
CA ARG A 320 2.71 -2.59 13.24
C ARG A 320 2.71 -2.10 14.68
N HIS A 321 3.54 -1.10 14.97
CA HIS A 321 3.67 -0.50 16.28
C HIS A 321 2.80 0.77 16.45
N ASN A 322 2.00 1.09 15.45
CA ASN A 322 1.00 2.15 15.52
C ASN A 322 -0.36 1.53 15.85
N THR A 323 -1.04 2.13 16.80
CA THR A 323 -2.35 1.69 17.26
C THR A 323 -3.43 1.86 16.17
N PRO A 324 -4.38 0.90 16.06
CA PRO A 324 -4.38 -0.38 16.74
C PRO A 324 -3.29 -1.31 16.20
N CYS A 325 -2.55 -1.98 17.12
CA CYS A 325 -1.50 -2.92 16.74
C CYS A 325 -2.10 -4.12 16.02
N GLY A 326 -1.54 -4.47 14.86
CA GLY A 326 -2.05 -5.55 14.02
C GLY A 326 -1.13 -5.86 12.84
N PRO A 327 -1.56 -6.67 11.87
CA PRO A 327 -0.74 -7.06 10.74
C PRO A 327 -0.19 -5.86 9.97
N ILE A 328 1.01 -6.00 9.42
CA ILE A 328 1.58 -5.00 8.52
C ILE A 328 0.76 -4.99 7.21
N GLY A 329 -0.09 -3.99 7.02
CA GLY A 329 -1.08 -3.95 5.93
C GLY A 329 -0.49 -3.78 4.52
N SER A 330 0.71 -3.20 4.38
CA SER A 330 1.31 -2.89 3.08
C SER A 330 2.82 -3.10 3.06
N THR A 331 3.34 -3.55 1.92
CA THR A 331 4.78 -3.60 1.65
C THR A 331 5.41 -2.21 1.66
N ALA A 332 4.67 -1.18 1.28
CA ALA A 332 5.13 0.21 1.33
C ALA A 332 5.58 0.66 2.72
N THR A 333 5.04 0.07 3.79
CA THR A 333 5.50 0.31 5.17
C THR A 333 6.93 -0.18 5.35
N LEU A 334 7.25 -1.37 4.87
CA LEU A 334 8.61 -1.94 4.93
C LEU A 334 9.58 -1.18 4.01
N ASP A 335 9.13 -0.77 2.82
CA ASP A 335 9.91 0.07 1.91
C ASP A 335 10.30 1.39 2.57
N THR A 336 9.35 2.06 3.24
CA THR A 336 9.60 3.30 3.96
C THR A 336 10.61 3.11 5.10
N SER A 337 10.48 2.03 5.88
CA SER A 337 11.43 1.70 6.94
C SER A 337 12.83 1.46 6.36
N LEU A 338 12.95 0.64 5.31
CA LEU A 338 14.24 0.37 4.67
C LEU A 338 14.89 1.65 4.14
N CYS A 339 14.14 2.50 3.43
CA CYS A 339 14.65 3.78 2.93
C CYS A 339 15.18 4.69 4.05
N ARG A 340 14.53 4.69 5.21
CA ARG A 340 15.00 5.44 6.38
C ARG A 340 16.37 4.94 6.85
N TYR A 341 16.57 3.62 6.91
CA TYR A 341 17.85 3.03 7.34
C TYR A 341 18.95 3.14 6.30
N ILE A 342 18.64 3.07 5.00
CA ILE A 342 19.59 3.34 3.92
C ILE A 342 20.16 4.78 4.07
N ARG A 343 19.29 5.77 4.31
CA ARG A 343 19.73 7.15 4.54
C ARG A 343 20.56 7.29 5.81
N LYS A 344 20.16 6.64 6.92
CA LYS A 344 20.93 6.62 8.17
C LYS A 344 22.30 5.98 8.00
N ALA A 345 22.41 4.96 7.14
CA ALA A 345 23.68 4.31 6.79
C ALA A 345 24.57 5.17 5.90
N GLY A 346 24.15 6.37 5.49
CA GLY A 346 24.90 7.24 4.59
C GLY A 346 25.07 6.67 3.18
N ILE A 347 24.13 5.82 2.72
CA ILE A 347 24.15 5.24 1.40
C ILE A 347 23.35 6.12 0.45
N ALA A 348 23.99 6.61 -0.60
CA ALA A 348 23.34 7.43 -1.62
C ALA A 348 22.50 6.55 -2.55
N ILE A 349 21.24 6.91 -2.73
CA ILE A 349 20.33 6.28 -3.71
C ILE A 349 20.34 7.14 -4.96
N LYS A 350 20.75 6.59 -6.08
CA LYS A 350 20.69 7.29 -7.36
C LYS A 350 19.25 7.42 -7.85
N ASN A 351 18.94 8.53 -8.50
CA ASN A 351 17.61 8.78 -9.06
C ASN A 351 17.19 7.64 -10.01
N GLY A 352 16.02 7.09 -9.77
CA GLY A 352 15.46 6.01 -10.58
C GLY A 352 15.93 4.59 -10.23
N GLU A 353 16.88 4.41 -9.30
CA GLU A 353 17.26 3.09 -8.80
C GLU A 353 16.22 2.50 -7.86
N PRO A 354 15.87 1.21 -8.01
CA PRO A 354 15.01 0.51 -7.04
C PRO A 354 15.73 0.41 -5.68
N HIS A 355 15.04 0.77 -4.61
CA HIS A 355 15.58 0.75 -3.26
C HIS A 355 14.57 0.24 -2.21
N GLY A 356 13.47 -0.37 -2.64
CA GLY A 356 12.51 -1.02 -1.76
C GLY A 356 13.01 -2.37 -1.25
N VAL A 357 12.28 -2.97 -0.30
CA VAL A 357 12.66 -4.23 0.36
C VAL A 357 12.87 -5.41 -0.60
N HIS A 358 12.32 -5.35 -1.81
CA HIS A 358 12.59 -6.35 -2.85
C HIS A 358 14.08 -6.40 -3.27
N THR A 359 14.83 -5.30 -3.10
CA THR A 359 16.27 -5.27 -3.38
C THR A 359 17.06 -6.18 -2.45
N LEU A 360 16.61 -6.41 -1.21
CA LEU A 360 17.24 -7.36 -0.29
C LEU A 360 17.22 -8.79 -0.85
N ARG A 361 16.11 -9.20 -1.45
CA ARG A 361 15.98 -10.48 -2.13
C ARG A 361 16.86 -10.56 -3.39
N HIS A 362 16.95 -9.46 -4.15
CA HIS A 362 17.83 -9.37 -5.30
C HIS A 362 19.31 -9.46 -4.89
N SER A 363 19.66 -8.92 -3.73
CA SER A 363 21.01 -9.01 -3.17
C SER A 363 21.39 -10.45 -2.81
N LEU A 364 20.47 -11.22 -2.21
CA LEU A 364 20.72 -12.64 -1.97
C LEU A 364 20.99 -13.39 -3.28
N ALA A 365 20.12 -13.21 -4.27
CA ALA A 365 20.27 -13.87 -5.57
C ALA A 365 21.60 -13.48 -6.27
N GLY A 366 21.94 -12.19 -6.26
CA GLY A 366 23.21 -11.69 -6.82
C GLY A 366 24.43 -12.24 -6.08
N ASN A 367 24.39 -12.31 -4.75
CA ASN A 367 25.47 -12.90 -3.95
C ASN A 367 25.62 -14.42 -4.18
N MET A 368 24.52 -15.15 -4.32
CA MET A 368 24.56 -16.57 -4.67
C MET A 368 25.17 -16.77 -6.07
N LEU A 369 24.79 -15.95 -7.05
CA LEU A 369 25.33 -16.03 -8.40
C LEU A 369 26.83 -15.70 -8.41
N LYS A 370 27.28 -14.65 -7.71
CA LYS A 370 28.70 -14.30 -7.54
C LYS A 370 29.51 -15.40 -6.83
N ALA A 371 28.86 -16.19 -5.96
CA ALA A 371 29.45 -17.35 -5.32
C ALA A 371 29.44 -18.61 -6.20
N GLY A 372 29.00 -18.53 -7.47
CA GLY A 372 28.98 -19.63 -8.42
C GLY A 372 27.79 -20.58 -8.28
N ALA A 373 26.76 -20.23 -7.52
CA ALA A 373 25.57 -21.07 -7.38
C ALA A 373 24.83 -21.21 -8.73
N PRO A 374 24.46 -22.43 -9.15
CA PRO A 374 23.69 -22.64 -10.38
C PRO A 374 22.32 -21.98 -10.33
N LEU A 375 21.84 -21.45 -11.47
CA LEU A 375 20.52 -20.80 -11.55
C LEU A 375 19.34 -21.64 -11.00
N PRO A 376 19.29 -22.97 -11.23
CA PRO A 376 18.25 -23.80 -10.63
C PRO A 376 18.25 -23.74 -9.09
N VAL A 377 19.42 -23.75 -8.45
CA VAL A 377 19.56 -23.64 -6.99
C VAL A 377 19.07 -22.28 -6.51
N ILE A 378 19.44 -21.18 -7.19
CA ILE A 378 18.95 -19.83 -6.88
C ILE A 378 17.43 -19.78 -7.05
N SER A 379 16.90 -20.34 -8.13
CA SER A 379 15.45 -20.41 -8.41
C SER A 379 14.69 -21.14 -7.30
N GLN A 380 15.19 -22.29 -6.89
CA GLN A 380 14.61 -23.09 -5.82
C GLN A 380 14.65 -22.36 -4.45
N THR A 381 15.80 -21.80 -4.09
CA THR A 381 15.96 -21.01 -2.85
C THR A 381 14.98 -19.84 -2.78
N LEU A 382 14.76 -19.17 -3.90
CA LEU A 382 13.83 -18.06 -3.98
C LEU A 382 12.36 -18.50 -4.13
N GLY A 383 12.08 -19.77 -4.38
CA GLY A 383 10.72 -20.27 -4.66
C GLY A 383 10.14 -19.62 -5.92
N HIS A 384 10.90 -19.62 -7.02
CA HIS A 384 10.38 -19.21 -8.32
C HIS A 384 9.72 -20.42 -9.01
N SER A 385 8.46 -20.23 -9.43
CA SER A 385 7.73 -21.25 -10.21
C SER A 385 8.24 -21.36 -11.65
N ASP A 386 8.87 -20.32 -12.18
CA ASP A 386 9.46 -20.25 -13.51
C ASP A 386 10.93 -19.81 -13.40
N ILE A 387 11.84 -20.65 -13.89
CA ILE A 387 13.29 -20.40 -13.92
C ILE A 387 13.64 -19.14 -14.73
N ASN A 388 12.81 -18.80 -15.73
CA ASN A 388 12.97 -17.56 -16.49
C ASN A 388 12.88 -16.31 -15.62
N THR A 389 12.22 -16.39 -14.48
CA THR A 389 12.20 -15.29 -13.49
C THR A 389 13.58 -15.07 -12.88
N THR A 390 14.38 -16.15 -12.74
CA THR A 390 15.73 -16.12 -12.18
C THR A 390 16.76 -15.63 -13.19
N SER A 391 16.53 -15.80 -14.50
CA SER A 391 17.45 -15.35 -15.54
C SER A 391 17.73 -13.85 -15.57
N ILE A 392 16.90 -13.05 -14.87
CA ILE A 392 17.15 -11.60 -14.71
C ILE A 392 18.45 -11.31 -13.96
N TYR A 393 18.90 -12.25 -13.09
CA TYR A 393 20.12 -12.09 -12.31
C TYR A 393 21.39 -12.32 -13.13
N LEU A 394 21.33 -13.00 -14.29
CA LEU A 394 22.48 -13.12 -15.20
C LEU A 394 22.99 -11.77 -15.68
N LYS A 395 22.11 -10.77 -15.73
CA LYS A 395 22.49 -9.40 -16.10
C LYS A 395 23.34 -8.68 -15.05
N ILE A 396 23.29 -9.11 -13.79
CA ILE A 396 24.10 -8.52 -12.71
C ILE A 396 25.59 -8.88 -12.90
N ASN A 397 25.87 -10.04 -13.48
CA ASN A 397 27.26 -10.50 -13.67
C ASN A 397 27.97 -9.89 -14.88
N THR A 398 27.23 -9.34 -15.84
CA THR A 398 27.83 -8.77 -17.07
C THR A 398 28.36 -7.36 -16.87
N GLU A 399 27.93 -6.63 -15.84
CA GLU A 399 28.43 -5.27 -15.54
C GLU A 399 29.75 -5.28 -14.76
N ASP A 400 30.06 -6.35 -14.02
CA ASP A 400 31.34 -6.48 -13.32
C ASP A 400 32.51 -6.91 -14.29
N ILE A 401 32.23 -7.14 -15.59
CA ILE A 401 33.19 -7.64 -16.59
C ILE A 401 33.57 -6.52 -17.62
N MET A 402 32.87 -5.39 -17.64
CA MET A 402 33.19 -4.22 -18.43
C MET A 402 33.78 -3.11 -17.56
#